data_bfd60e0ae07492a4d9e6ba9f647a5d27
#
_entry.id   bfd60e0ae07492a4d9e6ba9f647a5d27
#
_cell.length_a   1.000
_cell.length_b   1.000
_cell.length_c   1.000
_cell.angle_alpha   90.00
_cell.angle_beta   90.00
_cell.angle_gamma   90.00
#
_symmetry.space_group_name_H-M   'P 1'
#
loop_
_entity.id
_entity.type
_entity.pdbx_description
1 polymer ?
#
loop_
_entity_poly.entity_id
_entity_poly.type
_entity_poly.pdbx_seq_one_letter_code
_entity_poly.pdbx_strand_id
1 'polypeptide(L)'
;MKIRTIAILLLCMVFSMGASAYQTKKDMERIERLLADAQKLPKDSNLMLHFGKQFLNVPYVAHTLDLNMEEEKLVVNTRELDCTTFVENVLALTLCAQRGETKFTDFENQLQQIRYRNGKVEYTRRLHYFTLWIEDNARMGYVTKVESQYMPFTAVQHVKVDYMSKHVKDYAMLAAHPEWLEGIKDMESIITGNYYRYIPKKNINNSNILRQTIKNGDIIAILTKKKGLDTSHIGIAVWEKDGLHLMNASSIHKKVVIEPMVLQKYMEKHPSQIGIRLCRVVDLKKN
;
A
#
# COMPACT_ATOMS: atom_id res chain seq x y z
N MET A 1 46.32 -44.63 30.80
CA MET A 1 45.96 -44.30 29.39
C MET A 1 44.61 -43.56 29.47
N LYS A 2 44.65 -42.18 29.30
CA LYS A 2 43.46 -41.34 29.42
C LYS A 2 42.96 -41.00 28.00
N ILE A 3 41.79 -41.51 27.67
CA ILE A 3 41.09 -41.22 26.41
C ILE A 3 40.46 -39.84 26.55
N ARG A 4 40.87 -38.84 25.74
CA ARG A 4 40.28 -37.52 25.62
C ARG A 4 39.16 -37.60 24.61
N THR A 5 37.92 -37.49 25.05
CA THR A 5 36.75 -37.33 24.19
C THR A 5 36.71 -35.92 23.66
N ILE A 6 36.90 -35.77 22.36
CA ILE A 6 36.74 -34.49 21.63
C ILE A 6 35.26 -34.40 21.28
N ALA A 7 34.54 -33.48 21.92
CA ALA A 7 33.19 -33.11 21.54
C ALA A 7 33.24 -32.15 20.32
N ILE A 8 32.81 -32.63 19.16
CA ILE A 8 32.64 -31.80 17.96
C ILE A 8 31.28 -31.11 18.12
N LEU A 9 31.33 -29.79 18.39
CA LEU A 9 30.14 -28.91 18.29
C LEU A 9 29.82 -28.70 16.80
N LEU A 10 28.78 -29.37 16.31
CA LEU A 10 28.17 -29.06 15.00
C LEU A 10 27.37 -27.78 15.17
N LEU A 11 27.93 -26.66 14.70
CA LEU A 11 27.25 -25.39 14.56
C LEU A 11 26.31 -25.49 13.35
N CYS A 12 25.04 -25.83 13.58
CA CYS A 12 23.99 -25.73 12.56
C CYS A 12 23.76 -24.26 12.23
N MET A 13 24.43 -23.74 11.18
CA MET A 13 23.99 -22.52 10.53
C MET A 13 22.65 -22.78 9.86
N VAL A 14 21.58 -22.33 10.49
CA VAL A 14 20.27 -22.22 9.85
C VAL A 14 20.40 -21.05 8.86
N PHE A 15 20.74 -21.36 7.61
CA PHE A 15 20.47 -20.43 6.52
C PHE A 15 18.97 -20.31 6.40
N SER A 16 18.40 -19.22 6.87
CA SER A 16 17.06 -18.82 6.47
C SER A 16 17.15 -18.51 4.95
N MET A 17 16.76 -19.48 4.14
CA MET A 17 16.50 -19.21 2.73
C MET A 17 15.32 -18.24 2.69
N GLY A 18 15.61 -16.94 2.60
CA GLY A 18 14.62 -15.92 2.31
C GLY A 18 13.91 -16.31 1.02
N ALA A 19 12.58 -16.30 1.02
CA ALA A 19 11.79 -16.54 -0.18
C ALA A 19 12.31 -15.61 -1.28
N SER A 20 12.78 -16.18 -2.40
CA SER A 20 13.31 -15.41 -3.52
C SER A 20 12.20 -14.53 -4.10
N ALA A 21 12.39 -13.21 -4.11
CA ALA A 21 11.42 -12.29 -4.68
C ALA A 21 11.32 -12.48 -6.21
N TYR A 22 10.11 -12.28 -6.75
CA TYR A 22 9.89 -12.29 -8.20
C TYR A 22 10.07 -10.87 -8.76
N GLN A 23 11.19 -10.63 -9.42
CA GLN A 23 11.54 -9.35 -10.04
C GLN A 23 12.32 -9.55 -11.34
N THR A 24 12.39 -8.51 -12.17
CA THR A 24 13.24 -8.50 -13.35
C THR A 24 14.46 -7.61 -13.13
N LYS A 25 15.52 -7.85 -13.90
CA LYS A 25 16.70 -6.96 -13.91
C LYS A 25 16.31 -5.51 -14.20
N LYS A 26 15.34 -5.28 -15.08
CA LYS A 26 14.82 -3.93 -15.39
C LYS A 26 14.15 -3.26 -14.19
N ASP A 27 13.43 -4.02 -13.35
CA ASP A 27 12.82 -3.48 -12.13
C ASP A 27 13.92 -3.06 -11.14
N MET A 28 14.94 -3.89 -10.94
CA MET A 28 16.08 -3.59 -10.05
C MET A 28 16.82 -2.32 -10.50
N GLU A 29 17.23 -2.25 -11.76
CA GLU A 29 17.94 -1.09 -12.33
C GLU A 29 17.09 0.20 -12.26
N ARG A 30 15.77 0.10 -12.47
CA ARG A 30 14.86 1.23 -12.36
C ARG A 30 14.80 1.76 -10.93
N ILE A 31 14.62 0.87 -9.95
CA ILE A 31 14.52 1.22 -8.53
C ILE A 31 15.80 1.89 -8.05
N GLU A 32 16.96 1.29 -8.30
CA GLU A 32 18.24 1.86 -7.88
C GLU A 32 18.51 3.23 -8.51
N ARG A 33 18.18 3.41 -9.79
CA ARG A 33 18.25 4.72 -10.44
C ARG A 33 17.33 5.74 -9.78
N LEU A 34 16.07 5.40 -9.52
CA LEU A 34 15.11 6.29 -8.88
C LEU A 34 15.58 6.72 -7.49
N LEU A 35 16.11 5.79 -6.71
CA LEU A 35 16.64 6.08 -5.37
C LEU A 35 17.90 6.95 -5.43
N ALA A 36 18.82 6.67 -6.36
CA ALA A 36 20.03 7.47 -6.56
C ALA A 36 19.71 8.92 -7.01
N ASP A 37 18.73 9.07 -7.91
CA ASP A 37 18.30 10.39 -8.37
C ASP A 37 17.59 11.17 -7.26
N ALA A 38 16.85 10.52 -6.39
CA ALA A 38 16.17 11.16 -5.26
C ALA A 38 17.16 11.75 -4.23
N GLN A 39 18.39 11.22 -4.12
CA GLN A 39 19.41 11.80 -3.24
C GLN A 39 19.90 13.19 -3.70
N LYS A 40 19.65 13.56 -4.96
CA LYS A 40 20.04 14.86 -5.55
C LYS A 40 18.93 15.92 -5.38
N LEU A 41 17.76 15.53 -4.88
CA LEU A 41 16.63 16.45 -4.72
C LEU A 41 16.83 17.41 -3.54
N PRO A 42 16.23 18.62 -3.60
CA PRO A 42 16.13 19.49 -2.44
C PRO A 42 15.53 18.75 -1.24
N LYS A 43 16.00 19.08 -0.02
CA LYS A 43 15.59 18.38 1.21
C LYS A 43 14.10 18.48 1.55
N ASP A 44 13.43 19.51 1.06
CA ASP A 44 12.01 19.81 1.23
C ASP A 44 11.13 19.22 0.13
N SER A 45 11.72 18.47 -0.81
CA SER A 45 10.99 17.83 -1.92
C SER A 45 9.93 16.86 -1.40
N ASN A 46 8.72 16.92 -1.98
CA ASN A 46 7.68 15.95 -1.71
C ASN A 46 7.97 14.63 -2.43
N LEU A 47 8.59 13.69 -1.72
CA LEU A 47 9.04 12.42 -2.28
C LEU A 47 7.88 11.55 -2.77
N MET A 48 6.71 11.56 -2.09
CA MET A 48 5.53 10.82 -2.55
C MET A 48 5.06 11.30 -3.94
N LEU A 49 5.01 12.62 -4.16
CA LEU A 49 4.69 13.18 -5.48
C LEU A 49 5.81 12.94 -6.48
N HIS A 50 7.06 13.08 -6.06
CA HIS A 50 8.21 12.84 -6.94
C HIS A 50 8.15 11.42 -7.51
N PHE A 51 8.13 10.40 -6.64
CA PHE A 51 8.11 9.01 -7.08
C PHE A 51 6.81 8.63 -7.79
N GLY A 52 5.66 9.11 -7.30
CA GLY A 52 4.38 8.86 -7.98
C GLY A 52 4.39 9.33 -9.45
N LYS A 53 4.96 10.49 -9.72
CA LYS A 53 5.10 11.03 -11.10
C LYS A 53 6.04 10.19 -11.98
N GLN A 54 7.01 9.48 -11.42
CA GLN A 54 7.89 8.57 -12.19
C GLN A 54 7.15 7.35 -12.74
N PHE A 55 5.96 7.04 -12.19
CA PHE A 55 5.12 5.94 -12.67
C PHE A 55 4.02 6.39 -13.65
N LEU A 56 3.89 7.68 -13.96
CA LEU A 56 2.90 8.13 -14.93
C LEU A 56 3.03 7.38 -16.25
N ASN A 57 1.88 6.99 -16.82
CA ASN A 57 1.73 6.18 -18.01
C ASN A 57 2.17 4.70 -17.89
N VAL A 58 2.63 4.22 -16.74
CA VAL A 58 2.82 2.79 -16.52
C VAL A 58 1.45 2.09 -16.68
N PRO A 59 1.36 0.98 -17.44
CA PRO A 59 0.12 0.26 -17.65
C PRO A 59 -0.55 -0.19 -16.35
N TYR A 60 -1.90 -0.09 -16.31
CA TYR A 60 -2.70 -0.73 -15.28
C TYR A 60 -2.90 -2.21 -15.63
N VAL A 61 -2.49 -3.09 -14.71
CA VAL A 61 -2.76 -4.53 -14.79
C VAL A 61 -3.20 -5.01 -13.41
N ALA A 62 -4.36 -5.67 -13.35
CA ALA A 62 -4.85 -6.28 -12.12
C ALA A 62 -4.13 -7.62 -11.84
N HIS A 63 -4.13 -8.06 -10.58
CA HIS A 63 -3.61 -9.36 -10.15
C HIS A 63 -2.11 -9.59 -10.44
N THR A 64 -1.32 -8.52 -10.47
CA THR A 64 0.13 -8.60 -10.71
C THR A 64 0.91 -9.30 -9.60
N LEU A 65 0.28 -9.55 -8.44
CA LEU A 65 0.88 -10.28 -7.32
C LEU A 65 0.62 -11.80 -7.36
N ASP A 66 -0.36 -12.24 -8.15
CA ASP A 66 -0.79 -13.64 -8.19
C ASP A 66 -0.06 -14.41 -9.32
N LEU A 67 1.28 -14.33 -9.32
CA LEU A 67 2.14 -14.91 -10.38
C LEU A 67 2.52 -16.36 -10.12
N ASN A 68 2.45 -16.82 -8.89
CA ASN A 68 2.73 -18.19 -8.49
C ASN A 68 1.53 -18.76 -7.75
N MET A 69 0.96 -19.82 -8.29
CA MET A 69 -0.22 -20.47 -7.71
C MET A 69 0.11 -21.45 -6.59
N GLU A 70 1.38 -21.80 -6.38
CA GLU A 70 1.80 -22.81 -5.39
C GLU A 70 2.12 -22.17 -4.03
N GLU A 71 2.72 -20.97 -4.05
CA GLU A 71 3.15 -20.28 -2.83
C GLU A 71 3.13 -18.75 -3.00
N GLU A 72 2.94 -18.03 -1.91
CA GLU A 72 3.08 -16.57 -1.91
C GLU A 72 4.53 -16.16 -2.05
N LYS A 73 4.82 -15.23 -2.97
CA LYS A 73 6.15 -14.64 -3.16
C LYS A 73 6.07 -13.12 -3.14
N LEU A 74 7.14 -12.50 -2.66
CA LEU A 74 7.27 -11.05 -2.79
C LEU A 74 7.47 -10.71 -4.28
N VAL A 75 6.49 -10.03 -4.87
CA VAL A 75 6.56 -9.56 -6.26
C VAL A 75 7.00 -8.10 -6.27
N VAL A 76 8.06 -7.81 -7.03
CA VAL A 76 8.49 -6.46 -7.38
C VAL A 76 8.24 -6.24 -8.86
N ASN A 77 7.23 -5.44 -9.19
CA ASN A 77 6.89 -5.06 -10.55
C ASN A 77 6.72 -3.55 -10.63
N THR A 78 7.53 -2.89 -11.48
CA THR A 78 7.48 -1.46 -11.74
C THR A 78 6.94 -1.12 -13.13
N ARG A 79 6.58 -2.12 -13.91
CA ARG A 79 6.21 -2.02 -15.32
C ARG A 79 4.71 -2.15 -15.55
N GLU A 80 4.02 -2.78 -14.60
CA GLU A 80 2.57 -3.02 -14.60
C GLU A 80 2.07 -2.91 -13.17
N LEU A 81 1.09 -2.07 -12.93
CA LEU A 81 0.63 -1.72 -11.58
C LEU A 81 -0.89 -1.73 -11.49
N ASP A 82 -1.41 -2.17 -10.36
CA ASP A 82 -2.73 -1.82 -9.88
C ASP A 82 -2.67 -0.68 -8.86
N CYS A 83 -3.82 -0.27 -8.31
CA CYS A 83 -3.86 0.86 -7.38
C CYS A 83 -3.07 0.60 -6.09
N THR A 84 -3.06 -0.63 -5.60
CA THR A 84 -2.36 -1.01 -4.37
C THR A 84 -0.86 -1.06 -4.60
N THR A 85 -0.41 -1.80 -5.61
CA THR A 85 1.01 -1.94 -5.94
C THR A 85 1.65 -0.62 -6.34
N PHE A 86 0.88 0.30 -6.98
CA PHE A 86 1.33 1.66 -7.23
C PHE A 86 1.67 2.41 -5.93
N VAL A 87 0.73 2.45 -4.98
CA VAL A 87 0.93 3.17 -3.71
C VAL A 87 2.04 2.52 -2.89
N GLU A 88 2.12 1.19 -2.83
CA GLU A 88 3.16 0.45 -2.12
C GLU A 88 4.56 0.73 -2.67
N ASN A 89 4.74 0.70 -4.01
CA ASN A 89 6.03 1.03 -4.63
C ASN A 89 6.45 2.47 -4.33
N VAL A 90 5.52 3.43 -4.42
CA VAL A 90 5.80 4.86 -4.14
C VAL A 90 6.16 5.06 -2.67
N LEU A 91 5.45 4.41 -1.74
CA LEU A 91 5.74 4.50 -0.31
C LEU A 91 7.11 3.88 0.02
N ALA A 92 7.41 2.69 -0.52
CA ALA A 92 8.70 2.02 -0.31
C ALA A 92 9.87 2.88 -0.79
N LEU A 93 9.79 3.42 -2.02
CA LEU A 93 10.79 4.36 -2.55
C LEU A 93 10.94 5.60 -1.67
N THR A 94 9.83 6.14 -1.17
CA THR A 94 9.82 7.34 -0.31
C THR A 94 10.57 7.08 1.00
N LEU A 95 10.27 5.97 1.67
CA LEU A 95 10.88 5.61 2.94
C LEU A 95 12.37 5.28 2.79
N CYS A 96 12.77 4.56 1.72
CA CYS A 96 14.18 4.32 1.41
C CYS A 96 14.94 5.62 1.14
N ALA A 97 14.39 6.51 0.31
CA ALA A 97 15.02 7.78 -0.01
C ALA A 97 15.16 8.70 1.22
N GLN A 98 14.19 8.70 2.15
CA GLN A 98 14.29 9.44 3.42
C GLN A 98 15.45 8.96 4.30
N ARG A 99 15.78 7.66 4.24
CA ARG A 99 16.91 7.06 4.96
C ARG A 99 18.23 7.13 4.21
N GLY A 100 18.23 7.65 2.97
CA GLY A 100 19.43 7.70 2.13
C GLY A 100 19.82 6.35 1.51
N GLU A 101 18.93 5.38 1.54
CA GLU A 101 19.10 4.05 0.98
C GLU A 101 18.98 4.11 -0.55
N THR A 102 19.85 3.37 -1.26
CA THR A 102 19.92 3.41 -2.73
C THR A 102 19.95 2.04 -3.39
N LYS A 103 20.04 0.96 -2.62
CA LYS A 103 20.13 -0.39 -3.15
C LYS A 103 18.76 -1.00 -3.36
N PHE A 104 18.65 -1.87 -4.36
CA PHE A 104 17.43 -2.65 -4.60
C PHE A 104 17.01 -3.47 -3.38
N THR A 105 17.95 -4.08 -2.66
CA THR A 105 17.68 -4.88 -1.46
C THR A 105 17.01 -4.08 -0.33
N ASP A 106 17.34 -2.80 -0.19
CA ASP A 106 16.71 -1.92 0.82
C ASP A 106 15.25 -1.69 0.46
N PHE A 107 14.99 -1.43 -0.83
CA PHE A 107 13.64 -1.28 -1.35
C PHE A 107 12.82 -2.57 -1.22
N GLU A 108 13.38 -3.72 -1.58
CA GLU A 108 12.75 -5.03 -1.48
C GLU A 108 12.32 -5.33 -0.03
N ASN A 109 13.23 -5.12 0.92
CA ASN A 109 12.94 -5.27 2.35
C ASN A 109 11.84 -4.31 2.81
N GLN A 110 11.89 -3.03 2.38
CA GLN A 110 10.88 -2.05 2.75
C GLN A 110 9.51 -2.39 2.16
N LEU A 111 9.44 -2.82 0.90
CA LEU A 111 8.20 -3.24 0.25
C LEU A 111 7.58 -4.46 0.94
N GLN A 112 8.41 -5.42 1.36
CA GLN A 112 7.98 -6.57 2.14
C GLN A 112 7.31 -6.15 3.45
N GLN A 113 7.92 -5.22 4.19
CA GLN A 113 7.36 -4.70 5.44
C GLN A 113 6.04 -3.95 5.24
N ILE A 114 5.87 -3.23 4.13
CA ILE A 114 4.66 -2.47 3.79
C ILE A 114 3.50 -3.40 3.39
N ARG A 115 3.79 -4.44 2.63
CA ARG A 115 2.77 -5.32 1.99
C ARG A 115 2.29 -6.44 2.91
N TYR A 116 3.16 -6.92 3.78
CA TYR A 116 2.87 -8.10 4.60
C TYR A 116 2.90 -7.78 6.09
N ARG A 117 1.90 -8.25 6.79
CA ARG A 117 1.82 -8.11 8.25
C ARG A 117 3.05 -8.71 8.93
N ASN A 118 3.75 -7.88 9.70
CA ASN A 118 5.04 -8.19 10.32
C ASN A 118 6.12 -8.63 9.31
N GLY A 119 6.04 -8.19 8.06
CA GLY A 119 6.99 -8.53 7.01
C GLY A 119 7.06 -10.01 6.63
N LYS A 120 6.08 -10.83 7.00
CA LYS A 120 6.09 -12.26 6.70
C LYS A 120 5.39 -12.55 5.39
N VAL A 121 6.15 -13.01 4.38
CA VAL A 121 5.64 -13.32 3.03
C VAL A 121 4.80 -14.59 3.08
N GLU A 122 3.51 -14.41 3.30
CA GLU A 122 2.47 -15.44 3.31
C GLU A 122 1.18 -14.82 2.76
N TYR A 123 0.41 -15.55 1.97
CA TYR A 123 -0.85 -15.07 1.40
C TYR A 123 -1.82 -14.53 2.46
N THR A 124 -1.98 -15.24 3.56
CA THR A 124 -2.84 -14.87 4.70
C THR A 124 -2.31 -13.70 5.52
N ARG A 125 -1.09 -13.23 5.22
CA ARG A 125 -0.48 -12.05 5.83
C ARG A 125 -0.33 -10.89 4.87
N ARG A 126 -0.58 -11.08 3.58
CA ARG A 126 -0.68 -9.97 2.63
C ARG A 126 -1.85 -9.07 3.06
N LEU A 127 -1.63 -7.77 3.15
CA LEU A 127 -2.60 -6.80 3.67
C LEU A 127 -3.68 -6.49 2.63
N HIS A 128 -4.55 -7.48 2.36
CA HIS A 128 -5.56 -7.45 1.29
C HIS A 128 -6.63 -6.35 1.47
N TYR A 129 -6.97 -6.00 2.72
CA TYR A 129 -7.92 -4.93 3.03
C TYR A 129 -7.16 -3.65 3.38
N PHE A 130 -7.50 -2.55 2.70
CA PHE A 130 -6.71 -1.34 2.84
C PHE A 130 -6.88 -0.66 4.22
N THR A 131 -7.97 -0.91 4.92
CA THR A 131 -8.09 -0.53 6.33
C THR A 131 -7.02 -1.20 7.19
N LEU A 132 -6.83 -2.52 7.01
CA LEU A 132 -5.79 -3.25 7.73
C LEU A 132 -4.39 -2.79 7.30
N TRP A 133 -4.20 -2.49 6.00
CA TRP A 133 -2.96 -1.94 5.47
C TRP A 133 -2.59 -0.61 6.16
N ILE A 134 -3.56 0.32 6.33
CA ILE A 134 -3.34 1.58 7.05
C ILE A 134 -2.98 1.32 8.52
N GLU A 135 -3.72 0.45 9.20
CA GLU A 135 -3.49 0.15 10.62
C GLU A 135 -2.10 -0.48 10.85
N ASP A 136 -1.71 -1.45 10.02
CA ASP A 136 -0.42 -2.12 10.16
C ASP A 136 0.74 -1.17 9.84
N ASN A 137 0.66 -0.42 8.74
CA ASN A 137 1.70 0.54 8.36
C ASN A 137 1.80 1.74 9.33
N ALA A 138 0.69 2.12 9.99
CA ALA A 138 0.72 3.12 11.06
C ALA A 138 1.38 2.56 12.33
N ARG A 139 1.09 1.31 12.69
CA ARG A 139 1.74 0.61 13.81
C ARG A 139 3.25 0.46 13.58
N MET A 140 3.66 0.21 12.34
CA MET A 140 5.08 0.10 11.95
C MET A 140 5.79 1.47 11.86
N GLY A 141 5.06 2.59 11.99
CA GLY A 141 5.63 3.93 11.93
C GLY A 141 5.99 4.39 10.51
N TYR A 142 5.41 3.79 9.47
CA TYR A 142 5.64 4.20 8.07
C TYR A 142 4.68 5.30 7.63
N VAL A 143 3.46 5.28 8.16
CA VAL A 143 2.46 6.32 7.94
C VAL A 143 1.81 6.75 9.25
N THR A 144 1.19 7.92 9.25
CA THR A 144 0.28 8.38 10.31
C THR A 144 -1.12 8.46 9.75
N LYS A 145 -2.13 8.07 10.54
CA LYS A 145 -3.53 8.29 10.18
C LYS A 145 -3.84 9.78 10.27
N VAL A 146 -4.47 10.33 9.21
CA VAL A 146 -4.96 11.71 9.21
C VAL A 146 -6.45 11.65 9.50
N GLU A 147 -6.81 11.88 10.75
CA GLU A 147 -8.20 11.85 11.23
C GLU A 147 -8.41 12.85 12.37
N SER A 148 -9.66 13.26 12.56
CA SER A 148 -10.06 14.19 13.62
C SER A 148 -11.52 13.95 14.00
N GLN A 149 -11.90 14.35 15.22
CA GLN A 149 -13.32 14.40 15.62
C GLN A 149 -14.05 15.62 15.05
N TYR A 150 -13.35 16.56 14.42
CA TYR A 150 -13.89 17.79 13.85
C TYR A 150 -13.94 17.72 12.30
N MET A 151 -14.50 18.78 11.69
CA MET A 151 -14.46 18.99 10.25
C MET A 151 -13.06 18.78 9.67
N PRO A 152 -12.92 18.17 8.50
CA PRO A 152 -13.99 17.68 7.61
C PRO A 152 -14.46 16.23 7.87
N PHE A 153 -13.99 15.56 8.92
CA PHE A 153 -14.24 14.14 9.25
C PHE A 153 -15.59 13.94 9.95
N THR A 154 -16.68 14.21 9.26
CA THR A 154 -18.04 14.29 9.85
C THR A 154 -18.82 12.98 9.83
N ALA A 155 -18.24 11.90 9.34
CA ALA A 155 -18.89 10.60 9.28
C ALA A 155 -18.01 9.48 9.84
N VAL A 156 -18.67 8.37 10.19
CA VAL A 156 -18.01 7.17 10.73
C VAL A 156 -18.40 5.98 9.89
N GLN A 157 -17.41 5.19 9.47
CA GLN A 157 -17.62 3.90 8.85
C GLN A 157 -17.50 2.82 9.94
N HIS A 158 -18.53 2.00 10.09
CA HIS A 158 -18.46 0.73 10.80
C HIS A 158 -17.95 -0.32 9.81
N VAL A 159 -16.71 -0.76 9.98
CA VAL A 159 -16.10 -1.73 9.06
C VAL A 159 -16.63 -3.12 9.33
N LYS A 160 -17.11 -3.78 8.29
CA LYS A 160 -17.47 -5.19 8.28
C LYS A 160 -16.97 -5.79 6.98
N VAL A 161 -15.86 -6.52 7.04
CA VAL A 161 -15.24 -7.16 5.88
C VAL A 161 -15.37 -8.68 5.99
N ASP A 162 -15.79 -9.29 4.90
CA ASP A 162 -15.95 -10.73 4.73
C ASP A 162 -15.99 -11.11 3.24
N TYR A 163 -15.47 -10.22 2.36
CA TYR A 163 -15.61 -10.42 0.93
C TYR A 163 -14.75 -11.59 0.44
N MET A 164 -13.49 -11.65 0.83
CA MET A 164 -12.60 -12.72 0.39
C MET A 164 -13.06 -14.09 0.88
N SER A 165 -13.40 -14.21 2.18
CA SER A 165 -13.86 -15.48 2.75
C SER A 165 -15.19 -15.96 2.18
N LYS A 166 -16.05 -15.05 1.67
CA LYS A 166 -17.32 -15.38 1.03
C LYS A 166 -17.26 -15.56 -0.49
N HIS A 167 -16.22 -15.04 -1.14
CA HIS A 167 -16.07 -15.05 -2.59
C HIS A 167 -14.74 -15.70 -2.99
N VAL A 168 -14.39 -16.82 -2.35
CA VAL A 168 -13.13 -17.55 -2.57
C VAL A 168 -12.81 -17.75 -4.05
N LYS A 169 -13.83 -18.02 -4.88
CA LYS A 169 -13.67 -18.27 -6.33
C LYS A 169 -13.18 -17.04 -7.11
N ASP A 170 -13.34 -15.83 -6.56
CA ASP A 170 -12.87 -14.59 -7.20
C ASP A 170 -11.36 -14.39 -6.99
N TYR A 171 -10.73 -15.20 -6.14
CA TYR A 171 -9.31 -15.14 -5.76
C TYR A 171 -8.62 -16.45 -6.13
N ALA A 172 -7.97 -16.50 -7.27
CA ALA A 172 -7.42 -17.73 -7.83
C ALA A 172 -6.48 -18.47 -6.87
N MET A 173 -5.56 -17.76 -6.20
CA MET A 173 -4.67 -18.33 -5.20
C MET A 173 -5.44 -18.91 -4.00
N LEU A 174 -6.43 -18.19 -3.46
CA LEU A 174 -7.24 -18.67 -2.35
C LEU A 174 -8.11 -19.85 -2.75
N ALA A 175 -8.61 -19.88 -3.99
CA ALA A 175 -9.37 -21.01 -4.51
C ALA A 175 -8.50 -22.27 -4.70
N ALA A 176 -7.21 -22.10 -5.01
CA ALA A 176 -6.26 -23.21 -5.11
C ALA A 176 -5.80 -23.71 -3.73
N HIS A 177 -5.91 -22.91 -2.68
CA HIS A 177 -5.45 -23.19 -1.32
C HIS A 177 -6.57 -23.04 -0.28
N PRO A 178 -7.52 -23.99 -0.21
CA PRO A 178 -8.63 -23.93 0.75
C PRO A 178 -8.17 -23.86 2.21
N GLU A 179 -6.99 -24.38 2.53
CA GLU A 179 -6.36 -24.31 3.87
C GLU A 179 -6.03 -22.88 4.32
N TRP A 180 -5.93 -21.92 3.40
CA TRP A 180 -5.68 -20.51 3.74
C TRP A 180 -6.94 -19.77 4.19
N LEU A 181 -8.12 -20.35 4.00
CA LEU A 181 -9.38 -19.68 4.28
C LEU A 181 -9.53 -19.23 5.74
N GLU A 182 -9.09 -20.04 6.69
CA GLU A 182 -9.14 -19.65 8.12
C GLU A 182 -8.22 -18.47 8.41
N GLY A 183 -7.01 -18.44 7.84
CA GLY A 183 -6.11 -17.28 7.98
C GLY A 183 -6.67 -15.99 7.35
N ILE A 184 -7.45 -16.11 6.26
CA ILE A 184 -8.18 -14.96 5.68
C ILE A 184 -9.29 -14.48 6.62
N LYS A 185 -10.09 -15.38 7.21
CA LYS A 185 -11.11 -15.03 8.20
C LYS A 185 -10.49 -14.36 9.45
N ASP A 186 -9.37 -14.86 9.91
CA ASP A 186 -8.61 -14.24 11.02
C ASP A 186 -8.22 -12.82 10.67
N MET A 187 -7.68 -12.60 9.46
CA MET A 187 -7.32 -11.27 8.98
C MET A 187 -8.54 -10.34 8.88
N GLU A 188 -9.67 -10.81 8.34
CA GLU A 188 -10.93 -10.06 8.26
C GLU A 188 -11.46 -9.69 9.66
N SER A 189 -11.27 -10.56 10.65
CA SER A 189 -11.71 -10.34 12.03
C SER A 189 -11.01 -9.18 12.72
N ILE A 190 -9.74 -8.88 12.35
CA ILE A 190 -8.91 -7.84 12.97
C ILE A 190 -9.56 -6.45 12.85
N ILE A 191 -10.18 -6.17 11.71
CA ILE A 191 -10.77 -4.85 11.42
C ILE A 191 -12.29 -4.83 11.46
N THR A 192 -12.93 -6.00 11.40
CA THR A 192 -14.39 -6.10 11.51
C THR A 192 -14.85 -5.68 12.90
N GLY A 193 -15.89 -4.83 12.96
CA GLY A 193 -16.45 -4.29 14.20
C GLY A 193 -15.86 -2.94 14.59
N ASN A 194 -14.75 -2.52 13.99
CA ASN A 194 -14.10 -1.24 14.30
C ASN A 194 -14.79 -0.07 13.60
N TYR A 195 -14.63 1.12 14.19
CA TYR A 195 -15.21 2.38 13.71
C TYR A 195 -14.10 3.34 13.30
N TYR A 196 -14.23 3.90 12.09
CA TYR A 196 -13.23 4.82 11.53
C TYR A 196 -13.91 6.10 11.05
N ARG A 197 -13.38 7.25 11.47
CA ARG A 197 -13.83 8.54 10.94
C ARG A 197 -13.36 8.73 9.51
N TYR A 198 -14.17 9.42 8.72
CA TYR A 198 -13.85 9.70 7.34
C TYR A 198 -14.45 11.02 6.84
N ILE A 199 -13.92 11.52 5.73
CA ILE A 199 -14.45 12.69 5.03
C ILE A 199 -15.51 12.21 4.04
N PRO A 200 -16.81 12.53 4.26
CA PRO A 200 -17.87 12.13 3.33
C PRO A 200 -17.66 12.73 1.94
N LYS A 201 -18.07 12.01 0.90
CA LYS A 201 -17.96 12.45 -0.49
C LYS A 201 -18.49 13.88 -0.71
N LYS A 202 -19.63 14.24 -0.09
CA LYS A 202 -20.22 15.58 -0.19
C LYS A 202 -19.37 16.71 0.39
N ASN A 203 -18.42 16.38 1.28
CA ASN A 203 -17.51 17.34 1.92
C ASN A 203 -16.19 17.49 1.16
N ILE A 204 -15.97 16.71 0.11
CA ILE A 204 -14.77 16.84 -0.73
C ILE A 204 -14.98 18.00 -1.70
N ASN A 205 -14.30 19.12 -1.43
CA ASN A 205 -14.42 20.37 -2.20
C ASN A 205 -13.06 21.11 -2.21
N ASN A 206 -13.04 22.31 -2.78
CA ASN A 206 -11.82 23.14 -2.84
C ASN A 206 -11.77 24.19 -1.71
N SER A 207 -12.23 23.82 -0.51
CA SER A 207 -12.20 24.73 0.66
C SER A 207 -10.84 24.79 1.34
N ASN A 208 -10.61 25.91 2.07
CA ASN A 208 -9.40 26.07 2.86
C ASN A 208 -9.24 24.98 3.94
N ILE A 209 -10.33 24.53 4.56
CA ILE A 209 -10.30 23.43 5.54
C ILE A 209 -9.73 22.16 4.88
N LEU A 210 -10.20 21.82 3.69
CA LEU A 210 -9.71 20.63 3.00
C LEU A 210 -8.25 20.78 2.58
N ARG A 211 -7.84 21.94 2.06
CA ARG A 211 -6.44 22.23 1.71
C ARG A 211 -5.50 22.21 2.92
N GLN A 212 -5.99 22.59 4.09
CA GLN A 212 -5.23 22.50 5.35
C GLN A 212 -5.15 21.05 5.86
N THR A 213 -6.17 20.26 5.67
CA THR A 213 -6.25 18.87 6.15
C THR A 213 -5.50 17.89 5.25
N ILE A 214 -5.77 17.93 3.95
CA ILE A 214 -5.17 17.04 2.95
C ILE A 214 -3.96 17.73 2.35
N LYS A 215 -2.81 17.07 2.38
CA LYS A 215 -1.58 17.56 1.80
C LYS A 215 -1.25 16.81 0.51
N ASN A 216 -0.51 17.45 -0.37
CA ASN A 216 0.10 16.79 -1.51
C ASN A 216 0.92 15.58 -1.04
N GLY A 217 0.71 14.43 -1.64
CA GLY A 217 1.39 13.19 -1.27
C GLY A 217 0.69 12.37 -0.20
N ASP A 218 -0.41 12.84 0.42
CA ASP A 218 -1.22 12.00 1.30
C ASP A 218 -1.80 10.80 0.52
N ILE A 219 -1.85 9.65 1.15
CA ILE A 219 -2.49 8.47 0.59
C ILE A 219 -3.99 8.56 0.87
N ILE A 220 -4.79 8.43 -0.18
CA ILE A 220 -6.26 8.48 -0.15
C ILE A 220 -6.80 7.06 -0.32
N ALA A 221 -7.58 6.59 0.66
CA ALA A 221 -8.40 5.40 0.57
C ALA A 221 -9.86 5.80 0.29
N ILE A 222 -10.38 5.42 -0.88
CA ILE A 222 -11.78 5.69 -1.27
C ILE A 222 -12.65 4.57 -0.72
N LEU A 223 -13.55 4.93 0.21
CA LEU A 223 -14.42 4.02 0.91
C LEU A 223 -15.62 3.60 0.06
N THR A 224 -16.11 2.39 0.29
CA THR A 224 -17.27 1.85 -0.45
C THR A 224 -18.39 1.41 0.48
N LYS A 225 -19.63 1.46 -0.03
CA LYS A 225 -20.82 0.83 0.60
C LYS A 225 -21.07 -0.60 0.11
N LYS A 226 -20.18 -1.16 -0.75
CA LYS A 226 -20.31 -2.56 -1.16
C LYS A 226 -20.15 -3.46 0.05
N LYS A 227 -21.09 -4.39 0.20
CA LYS A 227 -21.11 -5.34 1.32
C LYS A 227 -19.83 -6.18 1.33
N GLY A 228 -19.25 -6.34 2.49
CA GLY A 228 -18.04 -7.15 2.70
C GLY A 228 -16.72 -6.48 2.34
N LEU A 229 -16.74 -5.24 1.82
CA LEU A 229 -15.54 -4.45 1.49
C LEU A 229 -15.47 -3.17 2.32
N ASP A 230 -14.26 -2.72 2.60
CA ASP A 230 -13.96 -1.46 3.30
C ASP A 230 -13.69 -0.31 2.32
N THR A 231 -12.89 -0.57 1.29
CA THR A 231 -12.43 0.38 0.27
C THR A 231 -12.71 -0.14 -1.13
N SER A 232 -12.74 0.75 -2.11
CA SER A 232 -12.91 0.41 -3.52
C SER A 232 -11.74 0.83 -4.40
N HIS A 233 -10.94 1.78 -3.93
CA HIS A 233 -9.81 2.30 -4.69
C HIS A 233 -8.86 3.10 -3.78
N ILE A 234 -7.62 3.26 -4.20
CA ILE A 234 -6.61 4.05 -3.49
C ILE A 234 -5.75 4.85 -4.47
N GLY A 235 -5.12 5.89 -3.96
CA GLY A 235 -4.17 6.71 -4.72
C GLY A 235 -3.51 7.76 -3.85
N ILE A 236 -2.88 8.73 -4.48
CA ILE A 236 -2.10 9.79 -3.85
C ILE A 236 -2.75 11.15 -4.14
N ALA A 237 -2.88 11.97 -3.12
CA ALA A 237 -3.46 13.31 -3.21
C ALA A 237 -2.56 14.26 -4.02
N VAL A 238 -3.17 14.94 -4.99
CA VAL A 238 -2.53 15.99 -5.78
C VAL A 238 -3.46 17.20 -5.80
N TRP A 239 -3.01 18.31 -5.21
CA TRP A 239 -3.71 19.57 -5.31
C TRP A 239 -3.32 20.33 -6.57
N GLU A 240 -4.31 20.56 -7.42
CA GLU A 240 -4.20 21.45 -8.58
C GLU A 240 -4.95 22.79 -8.31
N LYS A 241 -4.96 23.71 -9.30
CA LYS A 241 -5.64 25.01 -9.16
C LYS A 241 -7.14 24.86 -8.95
N ASP A 242 -7.77 23.94 -9.67
CA ASP A 242 -9.20 23.68 -9.66
C ASP A 242 -9.68 22.79 -8.51
N GLY A 243 -8.77 22.06 -7.84
CA GLY A 243 -9.14 21.23 -6.68
C GLY A 243 -8.20 20.07 -6.38
N LEU A 244 -8.73 19.14 -5.61
CA LEU A 244 -8.04 17.91 -5.25
C LEU A 244 -8.21 16.88 -6.36
N HIS A 245 -7.10 16.35 -6.86
CA HIS A 245 -7.03 15.25 -7.81
C HIS A 245 -6.45 14.01 -7.18
N LEU A 246 -6.64 12.86 -7.82
CA LEU A 246 -6.09 11.57 -7.40
C LEU A 246 -5.04 11.11 -8.41
N MET A 247 -3.80 10.93 -7.96
CA MET A 247 -2.80 10.20 -8.75
C MET A 247 -2.92 8.72 -8.41
N ASN A 248 -3.21 7.88 -9.43
CA ASN A 248 -3.54 6.48 -9.21
C ASN A 248 -3.23 5.61 -10.42
N ALA A 249 -3.07 4.31 -10.21
CA ALA A 249 -3.14 3.35 -11.30
C ALA A 249 -4.63 3.09 -11.62
N SER A 250 -5.08 3.63 -12.74
CA SER A 250 -6.48 3.70 -13.12
C SER A 250 -6.89 2.56 -14.03
N SER A 251 -7.84 1.73 -13.57
CA SER A 251 -8.45 0.69 -14.42
C SER A 251 -9.29 1.29 -15.56
N ILE A 252 -9.76 2.55 -15.41
CA ILE A 252 -10.52 3.28 -16.42
C ILE A 252 -9.59 3.77 -17.54
N HIS A 253 -8.49 4.44 -17.16
CA HIS A 253 -7.49 4.97 -18.11
C HIS A 253 -6.46 3.93 -18.55
N LYS A 254 -6.50 2.71 -17.97
CA LYS A 254 -5.57 1.60 -18.26
C LYS A 254 -4.10 1.91 -17.99
N LYS A 255 -3.82 2.89 -17.13
CA LYS A 255 -2.46 3.34 -16.78
C LYS A 255 -2.45 4.19 -15.51
N VAL A 256 -1.26 4.45 -15.00
CA VAL A 256 -1.06 5.44 -13.93
C VAL A 256 -1.30 6.84 -14.48
N VAL A 257 -2.18 7.59 -13.83
CA VAL A 257 -2.55 8.97 -14.21
C VAL A 257 -2.71 9.85 -12.97
N ILE A 258 -2.58 11.16 -13.13
CA ILE A 258 -3.29 12.11 -12.30
C ILE A 258 -4.69 12.23 -12.92
N GLU A 259 -5.73 11.84 -12.19
CA GLU A 259 -7.10 11.84 -12.68
C GLU A 259 -7.47 13.23 -13.20
N PRO A 260 -7.92 13.36 -14.48
CA PRO A 260 -8.19 14.69 -15.06
C PRO A 260 -9.32 15.43 -14.36
N MET A 261 -10.25 14.71 -13.72
CA MET A 261 -11.33 15.30 -12.95
C MET A 261 -10.91 15.49 -11.50
N VAL A 262 -11.36 16.59 -10.89
CA VAL A 262 -11.28 16.72 -9.42
C VAL A 262 -11.93 15.54 -8.72
N LEU A 263 -11.36 15.11 -7.60
CA LEU A 263 -11.76 13.90 -6.88
C LEU A 263 -13.27 13.87 -6.55
N GLN A 264 -13.85 15.02 -6.20
CA GLN A 264 -15.29 15.11 -5.97
C GLN A 264 -16.10 14.64 -7.20
N LYS A 265 -15.79 15.18 -8.39
CA LYS A 265 -16.46 14.82 -9.64
C LYS A 265 -16.21 13.37 -10.04
N TYR A 266 -14.99 12.89 -9.85
CA TYR A 266 -14.66 11.48 -10.04
C TYR A 266 -15.56 10.59 -9.17
N MET A 267 -15.68 10.88 -7.87
CA MET A 267 -16.49 10.08 -6.95
C MET A 267 -18.00 10.22 -7.21
N GLU A 268 -18.48 11.35 -7.72
CA GLU A 268 -19.88 11.53 -8.12
C GLU A 268 -20.30 10.51 -9.18
N LYS A 269 -19.41 10.15 -10.10
CA LYS A 269 -19.65 9.13 -11.13
C LYS A 269 -19.64 7.69 -10.56
N HIS A 270 -19.26 7.50 -9.30
CA HIS A 270 -19.16 6.20 -8.64
C HIS A 270 -20.11 6.14 -7.43
N PRO A 271 -21.40 5.73 -7.62
CA PRO A 271 -22.40 5.79 -6.55
C PRO A 271 -22.11 4.92 -5.32
N SER A 272 -21.26 3.88 -5.46
CA SER A 272 -20.85 3.03 -4.33
C SER A 272 -19.82 3.70 -3.42
N GLN A 273 -19.10 4.72 -3.90
CA GLN A 273 -18.11 5.45 -3.13
C GLN A 273 -18.78 6.43 -2.17
N ILE A 274 -18.40 6.39 -0.87
CA ILE A 274 -19.08 7.16 0.20
C ILE A 274 -18.23 8.30 0.76
N GLY A 275 -16.91 8.23 0.64
CA GLY A 275 -15.99 9.21 1.18
C GLY A 275 -14.55 8.71 1.14
N ILE A 276 -13.66 9.38 1.87
CA ILE A 276 -12.24 9.06 1.90
C ILE A 276 -11.71 8.97 3.33
N ARG A 277 -10.77 8.05 3.55
CA ARG A 277 -9.82 8.07 4.66
C ARG A 277 -8.43 8.42 4.15
N LEU A 278 -7.59 8.91 5.05
CA LEU A 278 -6.29 9.45 4.72
C LEU A 278 -5.21 8.87 5.62
N CYS A 279 -4.05 8.61 5.05
CA CYS A 279 -2.82 8.49 5.82
C CYS A 279 -1.68 9.24 5.15
N ARG A 280 -0.69 9.62 5.95
CA ARG A 280 0.45 10.44 5.53
C ARG A 280 1.74 9.73 5.85
N VAL A 281 2.69 9.71 4.92
CA VAL A 281 4.01 9.18 5.18
C VAL A 281 4.68 9.92 6.34
N VAL A 282 5.32 9.16 7.24
CA VAL A 282 6.09 9.75 8.33
C VAL A 282 7.35 10.42 7.77
N ASP A 283 7.66 11.62 8.24
CA ASP A 283 8.91 12.30 7.89
C ASP A 283 10.02 11.81 8.82
N LEU A 284 10.78 10.83 8.38
CA LEU A 284 11.88 10.23 9.14
C LEU A 284 13.06 11.17 9.36
N LYS A 285 13.11 12.32 8.66
CA LYS A 285 14.18 13.33 8.81
C LYS A 285 13.92 14.31 9.96
N LYS A 286 12.74 14.28 10.54
CA LYS A 286 12.33 15.20 11.62
C LYS A 286 12.34 14.58 13.02
N ASN A 287 12.71 13.29 13.11
CA ASN A 287 12.81 12.58 14.39
C ASN A 287 14.25 12.41 14.84
#